data_ffd87f4400d37addb515e321f343bb17
#
_entry.id   ffd87f4400d37addb515e321f343bb17
#
_cell.length_a   1.000
_cell.length_b   1.000
_cell.length_c   1.000
_cell.angle_alpha   90.00
_cell.angle_beta   90.00
_cell.angle_gamma   90.00
#
_symmetry.space_group_name_H-M   'P 1'
#
loop_
_entity.id
_entity.type
_entity.pdbx_description
1 polymer ?
#
loop_
_entity_poly.entity_id
_entity_poly.type
_entity_poly.pdbx_seq_one_letter_code
_entity_poly.pdbx_strand_id
1 'polypeptide(L)'
;MLEISDVVEPVFPAATVVLVRDGDAGLEALLVQRNQAVQHMGGMWVFPGGKVDEADYPGDRDEYQAAVNAAIRETHEEAGVQVTADQLVYLSHWTTPEGAKRRFATWFFLTILEDGQEVKVDGGEIAHHRWVSPAKALSESADEEHPLRLMPPTYVSLADIADCDSCAQARALMGRRKAIMYAPRMVGVEGGLCFLYEGDAGYDDVSLSVEGDRHRLYMIGNQLEYIRHA
;
A
#
# COMPACT_ATOMS: atom_id res chain seq x y z
N MET A 1 -13.20 7.17 2.96
CA MET A 1 -12.81 8.60 2.98
C MET A 1 -11.82 8.81 4.11
N LEU A 2 -10.75 9.58 3.90
CA LEU A 2 -9.79 9.90 4.95
C LEU A 2 -10.48 10.79 6.00
N GLU A 3 -10.47 10.37 7.27
CA GLU A 3 -11.02 11.18 8.36
C GLU A 3 -9.97 12.22 8.79
N ILE A 4 -10.37 13.48 8.88
CA ILE A 4 -9.48 14.61 9.20
C ILE A 4 -9.57 14.93 10.70
N SER A 5 -8.45 15.31 11.29
CA SER A 5 -8.29 15.76 12.68
C SER A 5 -7.65 17.14 12.71
N ASP A 6 -8.10 17.98 13.64
CA ASP A 6 -7.51 19.30 13.89
C ASP A 6 -6.25 19.26 14.77
N VAL A 7 -5.92 18.08 15.31
CA VAL A 7 -4.73 17.85 16.11
C VAL A 7 -3.79 16.87 15.40
N VAL A 8 -2.49 17.00 15.67
CA VAL A 8 -1.50 16.05 15.15
C VAL A 8 -1.59 14.75 15.94
N GLU A 9 -2.13 13.73 15.30
CA GLU A 9 -2.29 12.40 15.90
C GLU A 9 -0.96 11.63 15.92
N PRO A 10 -0.76 10.75 16.90
CA PRO A 10 0.43 9.91 16.96
C PRO A 10 0.50 8.98 15.74
N VAL A 11 1.73 8.69 15.32
CA VAL A 11 2.01 7.78 14.20
C VAL A 11 2.33 6.40 14.76
N PHE A 12 1.62 5.37 14.30
CA PHE A 12 1.85 3.99 14.71
C PHE A 12 2.61 3.22 13.63
N PRO A 13 3.63 2.44 14.00
CA PRO A 13 4.33 1.59 13.04
C PRO A 13 3.41 0.49 12.52
N ALA A 14 3.57 0.17 11.23
CA ALA A 14 2.81 -0.87 10.54
C ALA A 14 3.64 -1.51 9.44
N ALA A 15 3.25 -2.69 8.97
CA ALA A 15 3.89 -3.37 7.87
C ALA A 15 2.87 -4.00 6.92
N THR A 16 3.20 -4.07 5.64
CA THR A 16 2.31 -4.56 4.59
C THR A 16 3.13 -5.33 3.54
N VAL A 17 2.56 -6.40 3.02
CA VAL A 17 3.21 -7.28 2.04
C VAL A 17 2.47 -7.29 0.71
N VAL A 18 3.12 -6.80 -0.33
CA VAL A 18 2.72 -6.97 -1.73
C VAL A 18 3.10 -8.38 -2.14
N LEU A 19 2.19 -9.33 -1.93
CA LEU A 19 2.37 -10.72 -2.30
C LEU A 19 2.02 -10.89 -3.77
N VAL A 20 2.94 -11.41 -4.57
CA VAL A 20 2.77 -11.61 -6.02
C VAL A 20 2.96 -13.08 -6.42
N ARG A 21 2.36 -13.47 -7.54
CA ARG A 21 2.57 -14.77 -8.18
C ARG A 21 2.57 -14.63 -9.69
N ASP A 22 3.10 -15.63 -10.39
CA ASP A 22 2.90 -15.77 -11.82
C ASP A 22 1.57 -16.54 -12.05
N GLY A 23 0.57 -15.83 -12.58
CA GLY A 23 -0.71 -16.39 -13.00
C GLY A 23 -0.71 -16.79 -14.47
N ASP A 24 -1.84 -17.34 -14.97
CA ASP A 24 -1.97 -17.80 -16.37
C ASP A 24 -1.73 -16.68 -17.40
N ALA A 25 -2.02 -15.44 -17.04
CA ALA A 25 -1.91 -14.27 -17.92
C ALA A 25 -0.74 -13.33 -17.55
N GLY A 26 0.17 -13.73 -16.69
CA GLY A 26 1.31 -12.93 -16.22
C GLY A 26 1.25 -12.61 -14.73
N LEU A 27 1.89 -11.52 -14.32
CA LEU A 27 1.98 -11.11 -12.93
C LEU A 27 0.61 -10.84 -12.30
N GLU A 28 0.36 -11.43 -11.14
CA GLU A 28 -0.79 -11.15 -10.29
C GLU A 28 -0.34 -10.74 -8.89
N ALA A 29 -1.03 -9.77 -8.30
CA ALA A 29 -0.89 -9.38 -6.90
C ALA A 29 -2.09 -9.86 -6.09
N LEU A 30 -1.86 -10.27 -4.85
CA LEU A 30 -2.91 -10.58 -3.90
C LEU A 30 -3.48 -9.29 -3.33
N LEU A 31 -4.79 -9.12 -3.46
CA LEU A 31 -5.55 -8.14 -2.71
C LEU A 31 -6.51 -8.85 -1.76
N VAL A 32 -6.62 -8.33 -0.54
CA VAL A 32 -7.57 -8.77 0.48
C VAL A 32 -8.58 -7.67 0.74
N GLN A 33 -9.85 -8.04 0.92
CA GLN A 33 -10.92 -7.09 1.21
C GLN A 33 -11.22 -7.08 2.70
N ARG A 34 -11.05 -5.93 3.32
CA ARG A 34 -11.40 -5.73 4.72
C ARG A 34 -12.91 -5.87 4.93
N ASN A 35 -13.31 -6.58 5.97
CA ASN A 35 -14.71 -6.74 6.31
C ASN A 35 -15.37 -5.35 6.48
N GLN A 36 -16.57 -5.18 5.94
CA GLN A 36 -17.31 -3.90 6.03
C GLN A 36 -17.63 -3.50 7.48
N ALA A 37 -17.68 -4.47 8.39
CA ALA A 37 -17.94 -4.23 9.82
C ALA A 37 -16.75 -3.67 10.60
N VAL A 38 -15.53 -3.71 10.06
CA VAL A 38 -14.36 -3.13 10.75
C VAL A 38 -14.41 -1.60 10.69
N GLN A 39 -14.05 -0.97 11.82
CA GLN A 39 -14.16 0.48 11.98
C GLN A 39 -13.26 1.29 11.03
N HIS A 40 -12.17 0.69 10.55
CA HIS A 40 -11.19 1.38 9.74
C HIS A 40 -11.05 0.73 8.37
N MET A 41 -11.28 1.52 7.32
CA MET A 41 -11.14 1.09 5.92
C MET A 41 -12.01 -0.12 5.54
N GLY A 42 -13.17 -0.31 6.18
CA GLY A 42 -14.10 -1.40 5.84
C GLY A 42 -14.51 -1.38 4.37
N GLY A 43 -14.47 -2.55 3.72
CA GLY A 43 -14.77 -2.72 2.30
C GLY A 43 -13.67 -2.28 1.32
N MET A 44 -12.54 -1.74 1.82
CA MET A 44 -11.38 -1.42 0.98
C MET A 44 -10.61 -2.68 0.61
N TRP A 45 -10.03 -2.66 -0.58
CA TRP A 45 -9.07 -3.66 -1.02
C TRP A 45 -7.65 -3.16 -0.71
N VAL A 46 -6.91 -3.98 0.01
CA VAL A 46 -5.57 -3.68 0.51
C VAL A 46 -4.65 -4.88 0.30
N PHE A 47 -3.38 -4.71 0.52
CA PHE A 47 -2.46 -5.86 0.70
C PHE A 47 -2.56 -6.37 2.14
N PRO A 48 -2.22 -7.64 2.41
CA PRO A 48 -2.09 -8.16 3.77
C PRO A 48 -1.14 -7.30 4.60
N GLY A 49 -1.52 -7.00 5.85
CA GLY A 49 -0.69 -6.22 6.73
C GLY A 49 -1.43 -5.55 7.87
N GLY A 50 -0.70 -5.15 8.89
CA GLY A 50 -1.24 -4.53 10.08
C GLY A 50 -0.22 -3.77 10.89
N LYS A 51 -0.55 -3.50 12.15
CA LYS A 51 0.33 -2.78 13.08
C LYS A 51 1.52 -3.64 13.49
N VAL A 52 2.62 -2.98 13.78
CA VAL A 52 3.71 -3.60 14.53
C VAL A 52 3.30 -3.69 15.99
N ASP A 53 3.22 -4.91 16.51
CA ASP A 53 2.92 -5.17 17.90
C ASP A 53 4.18 -5.21 18.76
N GLU A 54 4.03 -5.08 20.08
CA GLU A 54 5.16 -5.14 21.01
C GLU A 54 5.94 -6.46 20.90
N ALA A 55 5.26 -7.56 20.60
CA ALA A 55 5.87 -8.86 20.42
C ALA A 55 6.71 -8.99 19.13
N ASP A 56 6.53 -8.10 18.15
CA ASP A 56 7.29 -8.10 16.91
C ASP A 56 8.70 -7.49 17.10
N TYR A 57 8.91 -6.70 18.18
CA TYR A 57 10.20 -6.06 18.43
C TYR A 57 11.23 -7.08 18.92
N PRO A 58 12.44 -7.12 18.28
CA PRO A 58 13.56 -7.86 18.83
C PRO A 58 14.08 -7.21 20.14
N GLY A 59 14.97 -7.91 20.83
CA GLY A 59 15.50 -7.46 22.13
C GLY A 59 16.24 -6.11 22.11
N ASP A 60 16.81 -5.72 20.97
CA ASP A 60 17.46 -4.43 20.73
C ASP A 60 16.50 -3.34 20.22
N ARG A 61 15.22 -3.68 20.06
CA ARG A 61 14.13 -2.80 19.61
C ARG A 61 14.36 -2.18 18.22
N ASP A 62 15.00 -2.90 17.30
CA ASP A 62 15.15 -2.49 15.92
C ASP A 62 13.78 -2.39 15.23
N GLU A 63 13.40 -1.18 14.79
CA GLU A 63 12.10 -0.90 14.18
C GLU A 63 11.91 -1.58 12.81
N TYR A 64 12.97 -1.65 12.01
CA TYR A 64 12.91 -2.32 10.72
C TYR A 64 12.70 -3.82 10.88
N GLN A 65 13.43 -4.45 11.81
CA GLN A 65 13.25 -5.87 12.10
C GLN A 65 11.86 -6.14 12.70
N ALA A 66 11.34 -5.25 13.54
CA ALA A 66 9.97 -5.35 14.03
C ALA A 66 8.95 -5.27 12.89
N ALA A 67 9.14 -4.37 11.91
CA ALA A 67 8.29 -4.29 10.73
C ALA A 67 8.37 -5.57 9.87
N VAL A 68 9.55 -6.17 9.71
CA VAL A 68 9.73 -7.47 9.03
C VAL A 68 8.96 -8.57 9.77
N ASN A 69 9.07 -8.64 11.10
CA ASN A 69 8.37 -9.64 11.91
C ASN A 69 6.83 -9.45 11.83
N ALA A 70 6.34 -8.20 11.91
CA ALA A 70 4.94 -7.88 11.73
C ALA A 70 4.44 -8.27 10.32
N ALA A 71 5.21 -7.98 9.26
CA ALA A 71 4.88 -8.37 7.90
C ALA A 71 4.69 -9.88 7.75
N ILE A 72 5.57 -10.67 8.36
CA ILE A 72 5.49 -12.14 8.36
C ILE A 72 4.24 -12.61 9.11
N ARG A 73 4.02 -12.12 10.33
CA ARG A 73 2.88 -12.48 11.18
C ARG A 73 1.56 -12.13 10.52
N GLU A 74 1.38 -10.89 10.08
CA GLU A 74 0.13 -10.40 9.47
C GLU A 74 -0.20 -11.13 8.17
N THR A 75 0.81 -11.41 7.33
CA THR A 75 0.61 -12.21 6.10
C THR A 75 0.10 -13.62 6.42
N HIS A 76 0.59 -14.22 7.50
CA HIS A 76 0.12 -15.51 7.94
C HIS A 76 -1.30 -15.42 8.54
N GLU A 77 -1.58 -14.45 9.38
CA GLU A 77 -2.88 -14.26 10.05
C GLU A 77 -3.99 -13.94 9.04
N GLU A 78 -3.76 -13.00 8.12
CA GLU A 78 -4.77 -12.51 7.19
C GLU A 78 -4.93 -13.35 5.92
N ALA A 79 -3.85 -14.00 5.44
CA ALA A 79 -3.84 -14.73 4.18
C ALA A 79 -3.48 -16.22 4.31
N GLY A 80 -3.08 -16.71 5.48
CA GLY A 80 -2.65 -18.09 5.71
C GLY A 80 -1.32 -18.45 5.04
N VAL A 81 -0.60 -17.48 4.49
CA VAL A 81 0.65 -17.68 3.75
C VAL A 81 1.85 -17.50 4.66
N GLN A 82 2.81 -18.42 4.57
CA GLN A 82 4.07 -18.32 5.28
C GLN A 82 5.13 -17.67 4.41
N VAL A 83 5.79 -16.66 4.94
CA VAL A 83 6.91 -15.96 4.30
C VAL A 83 8.06 -15.85 5.29
N THR A 84 9.28 -15.68 4.78
CA THR A 84 10.49 -15.53 5.59
C THR A 84 11.15 -14.18 5.33
N ALA A 85 11.96 -13.70 6.25
CA ALA A 85 12.57 -12.37 6.19
C ALA A 85 13.45 -12.15 4.93
N ASP A 86 14.14 -13.20 4.49
CA ASP A 86 15.02 -13.17 3.29
C ASP A 86 14.26 -13.13 1.97
N GLN A 87 12.96 -13.44 1.98
CA GLN A 87 12.07 -13.32 0.82
C GLN A 87 11.54 -11.90 0.64
N LEU A 88 11.55 -11.08 1.68
CA LEU A 88 10.99 -9.73 1.67
C LEU A 88 11.93 -8.72 1.01
N VAL A 89 11.44 -8.05 -0.03
CA VAL A 89 12.12 -6.91 -0.68
C VAL A 89 11.48 -5.61 -0.21
N TYR A 90 12.25 -4.75 0.44
CA TYR A 90 11.76 -3.45 0.91
C TYR A 90 11.44 -2.51 -0.24
N LEU A 91 10.17 -2.13 -0.39
CA LEU A 91 9.66 -1.30 -1.52
C LEU A 91 9.63 0.18 -1.20
N SER A 92 8.97 0.51 -0.11
CA SER A 92 8.64 1.88 0.26
C SER A 92 8.22 1.99 1.72
N HIS A 93 8.27 3.21 2.23
CA HIS A 93 7.75 3.54 3.55
C HIS A 93 6.75 4.67 3.42
N TRP A 94 5.55 4.45 3.94
CA TRP A 94 4.44 5.39 3.84
C TRP A 94 4.09 5.97 5.20
N THR A 95 4.23 7.26 5.36
CA THR A 95 3.72 7.96 6.53
C THR A 95 2.39 8.62 6.18
N THR A 96 1.33 8.26 6.91
CA THR A 96 0.03 8.93 6.75
C THR A 96 0.18 10.43 6.97
N PRO A 97 -0.39 11.29 6.10
CA PRO A 97 -0.19 12.73 6.20
C PRO A 97 -0.70 13.30 7.52
N GLU A 98 -0.15 14.46 7.89
CA GLU A 98 -0.68 15.25 9.00
C GLU A 98 -2.11 15.67 8.72
N GLY A 99 -2.91 15.81 9.77
CA GLY A 99 -4.34 16.07 9.65
C GLY A 99 -5.21 14.83 9.48
N ALA A 100 -4.64 13.64 9.25
CA ALA A 100 -5.42 12.40 9.30
C ALA A 100 -5.65 11.96 10.75
N LYS A 101 -6.87 11.48 11.05
CA LYS A 101 -7.32 11.05 12.39
C LYS A 101 -6.65 9.78 12.90
N ARG A 102 -6.13 8.96 12.00
CA ARG A 102 -5.32 7.78 12.31
C ARG A 102 -4.11 7.77 11.41
N ARG A 103 -2.93 7.70 12.00
CA ARG A 103 -1.68 7.81 11.27
C ARG A 103 -0.82 6.58 11.48
N PHE A 104 -0.25 6.11 10.38
CA PHE A 104 0.64 4.97 10.35
C PHE A 104 1.94 5.33 9.62
N ALA A 105 3.03 4.75 10.07
CA ALA A 105 4.30 4.68 9.37
C ALA A 105 4.44 3.22 8.91
N THR A 106 4.15 2.96 7.64
CA THR A 106 3.99 1.60 7.12
C THR A 106 5.15 1.22 6.21
N TRP A 107 5.87 0.16 6.56
CA TRP A 107 6.84 -0.48 5.68
C TRP A 107 6.11 -1.37 4.68
N PHE A 108 6.38 -1.17 3.40
CA PHE A 108 5.87 -2.01 2.31
C PHE A 108 6.97 -2.94 1.82
N PHE A 109 6.66 -4.22 1.79
CA PHE A 109 7.56 -5.25 1.28
C PHE A 109 6.91 -5.96 0.09
N LEU A 110 7.74 -6.45 -0.84
CA LEU A 110 7.30 -7.36 -1.91
C LEU A 110 7.85 -8.76 -1.63
N THR A 111 7.02 -9.76 -1.85
CA THR A 111 7.45 -11.17 -1.86
C THR A 111 6.68 -11.96 -2.90
N ILE A 112 7.24 -13.11 -3.28
CA ILE A 112 6.64 -14.05 -4.24
C ILE A 112 6.00 -15.19 -3.46
N LEU A 113 4.77 -15.56 -3.81
CA LEU A 113 4.12 -16.75 -3.27
C LEU A 113 4.90 -17.98 -3.69
N GLU A 114 5.32 -18.80 -2.72
CA GLU A 114 5.96 -20.07 -2.99
C GLU A 114 4.97 -21.12 -3.50
N ASP A 115 5.47 -22.01 -4.35
CA ASP A 115 4.69 -23.11 -4.88
C ASP A 115 4.09 -24.00 -3.76
N GLY A 116 2.84 -24.39 -3.97
CA GLY A 116 2.11 -25.25 -3.03
C GLY A 116 1.45 -24.52 -1.87
N GLN A 117 1.62 -23.22 -1.72
CA GLN A 117 0.86 -22.44 -0.75
C GLN A 117 -0.46 -21.94 -1.36
N GLU A 118 -1.53 -21.99 -0.57
CA GLU A 118 -2.86 -21.47 -0.92
C GLU A 118 -3.25 -20.37 0.03
N VAL A 119 -3.86 -19.30 -0.52
CA VAL A 119 -4.40 -18.21 0.30
C VAL A 119 -5.67 -18.66 1.00
N LYS A 120 -5.70 -18.46 2.32
CA LYS A 120 -6.88 -18.71 3.18
C LYS A 120 -7.07 -17.52 4.10
N VAL A 121 -8.10 -16.74 3.83
CA VAL A 121 -8.43 -15.58 4.66
C VAL A 121 -9.10 -16.01 5.97
N ASP A 122 -8.91 -15.21 7.02
CA ASP A 122 -9.40 -15.49 8.38
C ASP A 122 -10.94 -15.42 8.50
N GLY A 123 -11.63 -14.74 7.58
CA GLY A 123 -13.08 -14.55 7.58
C GLY A 123 -13.59 -13.56 8.64
N GLY A 124 -12.74 -13.06 9.51
CA GLY A 124 -13.06 -12.10 10.56
C GLY A 124 -12.73 -10.66 10.10
N GLU A 125 -11.47 -10.33 10.09
CA GLU A 125 -11.00 -9.02 9.63
C GLU A 125 -11.01 -8.92 8.09
N ILE A 126 -10.62 -9.99 7.41
CA ILE A 126 -10.61 -10.11 5.96
C ILE A 126 -11.80 -10.96 5.50
N ALA A 127 -12.68 -10.35 4.69
CA ALA A 127 -13.86 -11.02 4.15
C ALA A 127 -13.59 -11.82 2.86
N HIS A 128 -12.77 -11.28 1.98
CA HIS A 128 -12.49 -11.84 0.66
C HIS A 128 -11.04 -11.63 0.27
N HIS A 129 -10.58 -12.43 -0.69
CA HIS A 129 -9.32 -12.20 -1.37
C HIS A 129 -9.48 -12.41 -2.88
N ARG A 130 -8.58 -11.84 -3.65
CA ARG A 130 -8.45 -12.09 -5.08
C ARG A 130 -7.02 -11.89 -5.57
N TRP A 131 -6.65 -12.69 -6.54
CA TRP A 131 -5.49 -12.47 -7.37
C TRP A 131 -5.90 -11.63 -8.57
N VAL A 132 -5.15 -10.60 -8.87
CA VAL A 132 -5.47 -9.67 -9.96
C VAL A 132 -4.19 -9.10 -10.55
N SER A 133 -4.11 -8.97 -11.88
CA SER A 133 -2.98 -8.26 -12.46
C SER A 133 -2.99 -6.79 -12.02
N PRO A 134 -1.81 -6.20 -11.72
CA PRO A 134 -1.73 -4.81 -11.26
C PRO A 134 -2.44 -3.83 -12.22
N ALA A 135 -2.21 -3.95 -13.54
CA ALA A 135 -2.86 -3.10 -14.53
C ALA A 135 -4.39 -3.23 -14.50
N LYS A 136 -4.93 -4.44 -14.31
CA LYS A 136 -6.37 -4.68 -14.19
C LYS A 136 -6.93 -4.06 -12.90
N ALA A 137 -6.24 -4.19 -11.77
CA ALA A 137 -6.67 -3.58 -10.50
C ALA A 137 -6.75 -2.05 -10.61
N LEU A 138 -5.77 -1.41 -11.28
CA LEU A 138 -5.78 0.03 -11.55
C LEU A 138 -6.94 0.42 -12.46
N SER A 139 -7.19 -0.33 -13.53
CA SER A 139 -8.34 -0.09 -14.43
C SER A 139 -9.68 -0.25 -13.70
N GLU A 140 -9.85 -1.29 -12.88
CA GLU A 140 -11.06 -1.51 -12.09
C GLU A 140 -11.25 -0.43 -11.00
N SER A 141 -10.17 0.17 -10.50
CA SER A 141 -10.30 1.26 -9.53
C SER A 141 -10.84 2.56 -10.14
N ALA A 142 -10.74 2.70 -11.47
CA ALA A 142 -11.28 3.80 -12.24
C ALA A 142 -12.72 3.56 -12.75
N ASP A 143 -13.32 2.38 -12.48
CA ASP A 143 -14.72 2.09 -12.84
C ASP A 143 -15.68 3.02 -12.08
N GLU A 144 -16.61 3.67 -12.77
CA GLU A 144 -17.51 4.65 -12.17
C GLU A 144 -18.66 3.99 -11.39
N GLU A 145 -19.12 2.81 -11.85
CA GLU A 145 -20.28 2.14 -11.27
C GLU A 145 -19.87 1.21 -10.11
N HIS A 146 -18.79 0.46 -10.30
CA HIS A 146 -18.30 -0.55 -9.35
C HIS A 146 -16.79 -0.47 -9.10
N PRO A 147 -16.28 0.65 -8.54
CA PRO A 147 -14.85 0.85 -8.40
C PRO A 147 -14.23 -0.17 -7.43
N LEU A 148 -13.08 -0.72 -7.83
CA LEU A 148 -12.20 -1.41 -6.88
C LEU A 148 -11.62 -0.36 -5.91
N ARG A 149 -12.17 -0.29 -4.70
CA ARG A 149 -11.85 0.75 -3.74
C ARG A 149 -10.45 0.54 -3.15
N LEU A 150 -9.50 1.33 -3.61
CA LEU A 150 -8.10 1.31 -3.18
C LEU A 150 -7.76 2.57 -2.36
N MET A 151 -6.74 2.44 -1.52
CA MET A 151 -6.09 3.59 -0.90
C MET A 151 -4.84 4.00 -1.70
N PRO A 152 -4.39 5.28 -1.60
CA PRO A 152 -3.22 5.76 -2.34
C PRO A 152 -1.98 4.86 -2.25
N PRO A 153 -1.57 4.34 -1.07
CA PRO A 153 -0.41 3.45 -1.00
C PRO A 153 -0.58 2.15 -1.80
N THR A 154 -1.77 1.54 -1.74
CA THR A 154 -2.07 0.33 -2.51
C THR A 154 -2.06 0.61 -4.01
N TYR A 155 -2.70 1.71 -4.44
CA TYR A 155 -2.75 2.14 -5.83
C TYR A 155 -1.34 2.38 -6.41
N VAL A 156 -0.52 3.18 -5.71
CA VAL A 156 0.84 3.51 -6.17
C VAL A 156 1.73 2.27 -6.20
N SER A 157 1.63 1.37 -5.19
CA SER A 157 2.39 0.12 -5.20
C SER A 157 2.01 -0.80 -6.36
N LEU A 158 0.73 -0.85 -6.74
CA LEU A 158 0.28 -1.57 -7.95
C LEU A 158 0.82 -0.89 -9.22
N ALA A 159 0.78 0.43 -9.30
CA ALA A 159 1.31 1.19 -10.44
C ALA A 159 2.81 0.96 -10.64
N ASP A 160 3.57 0.85 -9.55
CA ASP A 160 5.02 0.57 -9.60
C ASP A 160 5.39 -0.77 -10.26
N ILE A 161 4.46 -1.74 -10.27
CA ILE A 161 4.68 -3.08 -10.85
C ILE A 161 3.73 -3.41 -12.02
N ALA A 162 2.95 -2.43 -12.48
CA ALA A 162 1.91 -2.64 -13.50
C ALA A 162 2.48 -3.08 -14.87
N ASP A 163 3.70 -2.66 -15.18
CA ASP A 163 4.39 -2.99 -16.43
C ASP A 163 5.25 -4.26 -16.31
N CYS A 164 5.20 -4.97 -15.19
CA CYS A 164 5.93 -6.22 -15.01
C CYS A 164 5.10 -7.41 -15.50
N ASP A 165 5.70 -8.24 -16.35
CA ASP A 165 5.05 -9.44 -16.90
C ASP A 165 5.19 -10.67 -15.97
N SER A 166 6.12 -10.65 -15.00
CA SER A 166 6.41 -11.77 -14.12
C SER A 166 6.92 -11.36 -12.74
N CYS A 167 6.81 -12.28 -11.78
CA CYS A 167 7.39 -12.14 -10.44
C CYS A 167 8.89 -11.86 -10.48
N ALA A 168 9.63 -12.52 -11.35
CA ALA A 168 11.07 -12.31 -11.50
C ALA A 168 11.38 -10.88 -11.93
N GLN A 169 10.60 -10.32 -12.87
CA GLN A 169 10.75 -8.94 -13.33
C GLN A 169 10.40 -7.95 -12.21
N ALA A 170 9.27 -8.15 -11.53
CA ALA A 170 8.86 -7.30 -10.41
C ALA A 170 9.92 -7.29 -9.29
N ARG A 171 10.39 -8.47 -8.86
CA ARG A 171 11.45 -8.60 -7.84
C ARG A 171 12.76 -7.93 -8.28
N ALA A 172 13.18 -8.12 -9.53
CA ALA A 172 14.40 -7.52 -10.06
C ALA A 172 14.29 -5.99 -10.14
N LEU A 173 13.15 -5.47 -10.58
CA LEU A 173 12.88 -4.02 -10.66
C LEU A 173 12.92 -3.41 -9.26
N MET A 174 12.18 -3.99 -8.31
CA MET A 174 12.07 -3.47 -6.96
C MET A 174 13.36 -3.63 -6.15
N GLY A 175 14.08 -4.73 -6.31
CA GLY A 175 15.34 -4.97 -5.59
C GLY A 175 16.52 -4.09 -6.03
N ARG A 176 16.44 -3.45 -7.21
CA ARG A 176 17.50 -2.54 -7.72
C ARG A 176 17.31 -1.09 -7.30
N ARG A 177 16.10 -0.69 -6.98
CA ARG A 177 15.81 0.68 -6.56
C ARG A 177 15.93 0.83 -5.04
N LYS A 178 16.26 2.03 -4.58
CA LYS A 178 16.11 2.36 -3.16
C LYS A 178 14.63 2.42 -2.82
N ALA A 179 14.29 1.97 -1.61
CA ALA A 179 12.94 2.14 -1.08
C ALA A 179 12.54 3.62 -1.08
N ILE A 180 11.33 3.91 -1.52
CA ILE A 180 10.82 5.28 -1.62
C ILE A 180 10.15 5.66 -0.30
N MET A 181 10.49 6.83 0.22
CA MET A 181 9.85 7.40 1.40
C MET A 181 8.70 8.31 0.98
N TYR A 182 7.48 7.92 1.31
CA TYR A 182 6.29 8.73 1.03
C TYR A 182 5.80 9.41 2.32
N ALA A 183 5.93 10.73 2.37
CA ALA A 183 5.38 11.60 3.41
C ALA A 183 4.43 12.61 2.75
N PRO A 184 3.20 12.21 2.39
CA PRO A 184 2.31 13.03 1.58
C PRO A 184 1.95 14.34 2.25
N ARG A 185 1.92 15.44 1.47
CA ARG A 185 1.33 16.71 1.86
C ARG A 185 0.00 16.89 1.17
N MET A 186 -1.06 17.20 1.95
CA MET A 186 -2.42 17.27 1.44
C MET A 186 -2.78 18.65 0.98
N VAL A 187 -3.39 18.74 -0.20
CA VAL A 187 -4.01 19.97 -0.73
C VAL A 187 -5.48 19.67 -1.03
N GLY A 188 -6.38 20.49 -0.51
CA GLY A 188 -7.81 20.39 -0.84
C GLY A 188 -8.06 20.76 -2.30
N VAL A 189 -8.87 19.97 -2.99
CA VAL A 189 -9.35 20.23 -4.36
C VAL A 189 -10.86 20.07 -4.43
N GLU A 190 -11.49 20.55 -5.49
CA GLU A 190 -12.92 20.37 -5.69
C GLU A 190 -13.27 18.86 -5.72
N GLY A 191 -14.14 18.45 -4.82
CA GLY A 191 -14.58 17.05 -4.69
C GLY A 191 -13.61 16.08 -4.02
N GLY A 192 -12.44 16.55 -3.52
CA GLY A 192 -11.48 15.63 -2.92
C GLY A 192 -10.18 16.23 -2.39
N LEU A 193 -9.12 15.46 -2.50
CA LEU A 193 -7.77 15.78 -2.04
C LEU A 193 -6.74 15.52 -3.13
N CYS A 194 -5.67 16.30 -3.14
CA CYS A 194 -4.45 15.98 -3.84
C CYS A 194 -3.34 15.70 -2.81
N PHE A 195 -2.64 14.61 -3.00
CA PHE A 195 -1.47 14.22 -2.21
C PHE A 195 -0.21 14.53 -3.02
N LEU A 196 0.58 15.49 -2.54
CA LEU A 196 1.89 15.80 -3.09
C LEU A 196 2.93 14.89 -2.45
N TYR A 197 3.82 14.32 -3.24
CA TYR A 197 4.95 13.50 -2.79
C TYR A 197 6.27 14.23 -3.04
N GLU A 198 7.32 13.83 -2.33
CA GLU A 198 8.67 14.35 -2.56
C GLU A 198 9.07 14.18 -4.04
N GLY A 199 9.65 15.24 -4.62
CA GLY A 199 9.92 15.35 -6.05
C GLY A 199 8.82 16.04 -6.86
N ASP A 200 7.65 16.33 -6.29
CA ASP A 200 6.69 17.24 -6.90
C ASP A 200 7.13 18.69 -6.70
N ALA A 201 7.08 19.51 -7.75
CA ALA A 201 7.50 20.91 -7.69
C ALA A 201 6.74 21.73 -6.61
N GLY A 202 5.49 21.34 -6.31
CA GLY A 202 4.67 21.99 -5.29
C GLY A 202 4.77 21.41 -3.90
N TYR A 203 5.64 20.41 -3.68
CA TYR A 203 5.70 19.67 -2.42
C TYR A 203 6.05 20.55 -1.23
N ASP A 204 7.11 21.37 -1.33
CA ASP A 204 7.59 22.20 -0.22
C ASP A 204 6.62 23.34 0.11
N ASP A 205 6.00 23.95 -0.90
CA ASP A 205 5.05 25.05 -0.76
C ASP A 205 3.61 24.58 -0.48
N VAL A 206 3.36 23.27 -0.49
CA VAL A 206 2.01 22.64 -0.39
C VAL A 206 1.04 23.30 -1.39
N SER A 207 1.47 23.46 -2.64
CA SER A 207 0.76 24.20 -3.66
C SER A 207 0.71 23.47 -5.00
N LEU A 208 -0.47 23.47 -5.62
CA LEU A 208 -0.67 22.88 -6.95
C LEU A 208 -0.25 23.80 -8.09
N SER A 209 -0.05 25.10 -7.82
CA SER A 209 0.24 26.13 -8.85
C SER A 209 1.72 26.23 -9.22
N VAL A 210 2.62 25.59 -8.48
CA VAL A 210 4.05 25.60 -8.78
C VAL A 210 4.30 24.80 -10.05
N GLU A 211 4.97 25.41 -11.03
CA GLU A 211 5.33 24.76 -12.29
C GLU A 211 6.57 23.86 -12.10
N GLY A 212 6.64 22.75 -12.84
CA GLY A 212 7.76 21.81 -12.79
C GLY A 212 7.30 20.35 -12.75
N ASP A 213 8.16 19.48 -12.27
CA ASP A 213 7.92 18.03 -12.17
C ASP A 213 6.69 17.71 -11.33
N ARG A 214 6.03 16.61 -11.68
CA ARG A 214 4.83 16.15 -10.98
C ARG A 214 5.07 14.80 -10.32
N HIS A 215 4.76 14.74 -9.04
CA HIS A 215 4.71 13.52 -8.27
C HIS A 215 3.57 13.62 -7.26
N ARG A 216 2.35 13.36 -7.72
CA ARG A 216 1.13 13.59 -6.95
C ARG A 216 0.05 12.56 -7.27
N LEU A 217 -0.90 12.44 -6.35
CA LEU A 217 -2.09 11.62 -6.55
C LEU A 217 -3.33 12.42 -6.19
N TYR A 218 -4.27 12.49 -7.11
CA TYR A 218 -5.61 13.01 -6.86
C TYR A 218 -6.52 11.90 -6.38
N MET A 219 -7.29 12.17 -5.32
CA MET A 219 -8.35 11.33 -4.81
C MET A 219 -9.64 12.15 -4.81
N ILE A 220 -10.46 11.97 -5.83
CA ILE A 220 -11.73 12.70 -6.04
C ILE A 220 -12.87 11.70 -5.97
N GLY A 221 -13.69 11.79 -4.93
CA GLY A 221 -14.66 10.75 -4.62
C GLY A 221 -13.99 9.40 -4.37
N ASN A 222 -14.26 8.41 -5.24
CA ASN A 222 -13.62 7.08 -5.23
C ASN A 222 -12.54 6.93 -6.31
N GLN A 223 -12.32 7.97 -7.12
CA GLN A 223 -11.38 7.95 -8.24
C GLN A 223 -9.98 8.32 -7.77
N LEU A 224 -8.97 7.59 -8.25
CA LEU A 224 -7.56 7.86 -8.00
C LEU A 224 -6.85 8.12 -9.33
N GLU A 225 -6.10 9.22 -9.39
CA GLU A 225 -5.25 9.57 -10.52
C GLU A 225 -3.83 9.86 -10.02
N TYR A 226 -2.89 9.03 -10.41
CA TYR A 226 -1.48 9.18 -10.04
C TYR A 226 -0.67 9.73 -11.21
N ILE A 227 0.00 10.84 -10.96
CA ILE A 227 0.83 11.54 -11.94
C ILE A 227 2.28 11.54 -11.43
N ARG A 228 3.18 11.00 -12.22
CA ARG A 228 4.62 11.02 -11.96
C ARG A 228 5.37 11.33 -13.26
N HIS A 229 5.89 12.55 -13.34
CA HIS A 229 6.75 13.02 -14.43
C HIS A 229 8.05 13.54 -13.81
N ALA A 230 9.18 13.03 -14.26
CA ALA A 230 10.51 13.52 -13.95
C ALA A 230 11.14 14.11 -15.21
#